data_6392926733659c6a47a13a37d90f358d
#
_entry.id   6392926733659c6a47a13a37d90f358d
#
_cell.length_a   1.000
_cell.length_b   1.000
_cell.length_c   1.000
_cell.angle_alpha   90.00
_cell.angle_beta   90.00
_cell.angle_gamma   90.00
#
_symmetry.space_group_name_H-M   'P 1'
#
loop_
_entity.id
_entity.type
_entity.pdbx_description
1 polymer ?
#
loop_
_entity_poly.entity_id
_entity_poly.type
_entity_poly.pdbx_seq_one_letter_code
_entity_poly.pdbx_strand_id
1 'polypeptide(L)'
;MSGVIRGELLRAVSGLSILAVYLVAVLMPAFVLFSDGSRLAVDGLDAGTATARLLEPLAWSVISAAFVGAYPVTREYYYGSMDRALTTVGFRRAFPGKLVAGVLVALALAMVVVLLWMLGISFFLARHGLALVLTADAGRIVAGALLGVVLGALIGGAIGWITRNYYATAIIVLVFPMALEFAMLRTAPEVARFSPGMAIAALSVPEYQGRLLAFAPALAIGITWAVGLVVLAAVRGRRSLA
;
A
#
# COMPACT_ATOMS: atom_id res chain seq x y z
N MET A 1 -14.48 19.12 -10.03
CA MET A 1 -13.61 18.05 -9.49
C MET A 1 -14.37 16.79 -9.07
N SER A 2 -15.54 16.89 -8.43
CA SER A 2 -16.35 15.73 -8.00
C SER A 2 -16.73 14.77 -9.15
N GLY A 3 -17.13 15.27 -10.31
CA GLY A 3 -17.48 14.44 -11.48
C GLY A 3 -16.29 13.65 -12.04
N VAL A 4 -15.08 14.22 -12.00
CA VAL A 4 -13.86 13.51 -12.45
C VAL A 4 -13.55 12.36 -11.50
N ILE A 5 -13.55 12.63 -10.20
CA ILE A 5 -13.28 11.59 -9.17
C ILE A 5 -14.33 10.48 -9.27
N ARG A 6 -15.62 10.82 -9.39
CA ARG A 6 -16.68 9.82 -9.54
C ARG A 6 -16.49 8.95 -10.79
N GLY A 7 -16.14 9.58 -11.93
CA GLY A 7 -15.85 8.85 -13.17
C GLY A 7 -14.65 7.92 -13.03
N GLU A 8 -13.59 8.36 -12.35
CA GLU A 8 -12.40 7.54 -12.10
C GLU A 8 -12.68 6.37 -11.12
N LEU A 9 -13.49 6.61 -10.08
CA LEU A 9 -13.91 5.54 -9.17
C LEU A 9 -14.73 4.47 -9.89
N LEU A 10 -15.72 4.87 -10.72
CA LEU A 10 -16.49 3.92 -11.51
C LEU A 10 -15.63 3.11 -12.48
N ARG A 11 -14.63 3.75 -13.09
CA ARG A 11 -13.65 3.06 -13.95
C ARG A 11 -12.76 2.11 -13.15
N ALA A 12 -12.31 2.52 -11.96
CA ALA A 12 -11.45 1.69 -11.12
C ALA A 12 -12.14 0.39 -10.69
N VAL A 13 -13.45 0.39 -10.49
CA VAL A 13 -14.20 -0.82 -10.09
C VAL A 13 -14.83 -1.57 -11.26
N SER A 14 -14.61 -1.12 -12.50
CA SER A 14 -15.16 -1.76 -13.70
C SER A 14 -14.17 -2.73 -14.34
N GLY A 15 -14.63 -3.96 -14.61
CA GLY A 15 -13.92 -4.97 -15.41
C GLY A 15 -13.25 -6.07 -14.57
N LEU A 16 -13.02 -7.23 -15.21
CA LEU A 16 -12.45 -8.43 -14.57
C LEU A 16 -11.00 -8.24 -14.06
N SER A 17 -10.23 -7.35 -14.67
CA SER A 17 -8.85 -7.07 -14.26
C SER A 17 -8.73 -6.55 -12.83
N ILE A 18 -9.80 -5.96 -12.28
CA ILE A 18 -9.83 -5.50 -10.90
C ILE A 18 -9.80 -6.66 -9.92
N LEU A 19 -10.31 -7.83 -10.28
CA LEU A 19 -10.26 -9.03 -9.43
C LEU A 19 -8.82 -9.44 -9.15
N ALA A 20 -7.91 -9.34 -10.13
CA ALA A 20 -6.48 -9.62 -9.92
C ALA A 20 -5.85 -8.61 -8.95
N VAL A 21 -6.24 -7.34 -9.05
CA VAL A 21 -5.77 -6.28 -8.13
C VAL A 21 -6.25 -6.55 -6.71
N TYR A 22 -7.53 -6.96 -6.55
CA TYR A 22 -8.09 -7.33 -5.26
C TYR A 22 -7.40 -8.56 -4.67
N LEU A 23 -7.14 -9.57 -5.49
CA LEU A 23 -6.44 -10.77 -5.06
C LEU A 23 -5.05 -10.42 -4.50
N VAL A 24 -4.28 -9.60 -5.21
CA VAL A 24 -2.96 -9.13 -4.73
C VAL A 24 -3.11 -8.38 -3.41
N ALA A 25 -4.10 -7.49 -3.27
CA ALA A 25 -4.32 -6.73 -2.05
C ALA A 25 -4.64 -7.62 -0.84
N VAL A 26 -5.48 -8.64 -1.03
CA VAL A 26 -5.88 -9.58 0.04
C VAL A 26 -4.77 -10.54 0.40
N LEU A 27 -4.04 -11.05 -0.59
CA LEU A 27 -3.01 -12.07 -0.37
C LEU A 27 -1.70 -11.50 0.19
N MET A 28 -1.41 -10.19 0.04
CA MET A 28 -0.13 -9.63 0.47
C MET A 28 0.16 -9.81 1.97
N PRO A 29 -0.74 -9.47 2.92
CA PRO A 29 -0.51 -9.75 4.33
C PRO A 29 -0.38 -11.23 4.64
N ALA A 30 -1.15 -12.09 3.95
CA ALA A 30 -1.07 -13.54 4.11
C ALA A 30 0.31 -14.06 3.65
N PHE A 31 0.81 -13.60 2.50
CA PHE A 31 2.14 -13.96 2.02
C PHE A 31 3.21 -13.62 3.06
N VAL A 32 3.16 -12.43 3.66
CA VAL A 32 4.12 -12.01 4.71
C VAL A 32 3.98 -12.87 5.96
N LEU A 33 2.76 -13.18 6.39
CA LEU A 33 2.54 -14.05 7.55
C LEU A 33 3.13 -15.45 7.34
N PHE A 34 2.89 -16.06 6.20
CA PHE A 34 3.37 -17.41 5.91
C PHE A 34 4.86 -17.48 5.55
N SER A 35 5.47 -16.36 5.13
CA SER A 35 6.92 -16.29 4.90
C SER A 35 7.73 -16.33 6.19
N ASP A 36 7.13 -15.97 7.32
CA ASP A 36 7.69 -16.03 8.66
C ASP A 36 6.73 -16.78 9.59
N GLY A 37 6.76 -18.11 9.52
CA GLY A 37 5.88 -18.98 10.32
C GLY A 37 6.03 -18.81 11.83
N SER A 38 7.11 -18.19 12.32
CA SER A 38 7.30 -17.91 13.75
C SER A 38 6.21 -16.98 14.31
N ARG A 39 5.56 -16.18 13.48
CA ARG A 39 4.48 -15.27 13.87
C ARG A 39 3.20 -16.00 14.28
N LEU A 40 3.02 -17.24 13.80
CA LEU A 40 1.88 -18.10 14.17
C LEU A 40 2.05 -18.75 15.55
N ALA A 41 3.22 -18.68 16.14
CA ALA A 41 3.46 -19.19 17.49
C ALA A 41 2.86 -18.23 18.53
N VAL A 42 1.65 -18.51 18.97
CA VAL A 42 0.91 -17.70 19.98
C VAL A 42 0.84 -18.36 21.33
N ASP A 43 1.39 -19.56 21.46
CA ASP A 43 1.38 -20.33 22.71
C ASP A 43 2.15 -19.58 23.81
N GLY A 44 1.53 -19.45 24.99
CA GLY A 44 2.10 -18.75 26.13
C GLY A 44 2.02 -17.21 26.05
N LEU A 45 1.44 -16.64 24.99
CA LEU A 45 1.17 -15.20 24.90
C LEU A 45 -0.19 -14.86 25.52
N ASP A 46 -0.29 -13.66 26.09
CA ASP A 46 -1.60 -13.09 26.42
C ASP A 46 -2.37 -12.71 25.14
N ALA A 47 -3.70 -12.61 25.25
CA ALA A 47 -4.59 -12.37 24.11
C ALA A 47 -4.29 -11.04 23.38
N GLY A 48 -3.86 -9.99 24.11
CA GLY A 48 -3.55 -8.69 23.52
C GLY A 48 -2.27 -8.73 22.68
N THR A 49 -1.20 -9.30 23.24
CA THR A 49 0.09 -9.49 22.55
C THR A 49 -0.06 -10.41 21.33
N ALA A 50 -0.81 -11.50 21.46
CA ALA A 50 -1.08 -12.41 20.36
C ALA A 50 -1.85 -11.70 19.23
N THR A 51 -2.86 -10.90 19.58
CA THR A 51 -3.62 -10.10 18.60
C THR A 51 -2.71 -9.10 17.88
N ALA A 52 -1.92 -8.32 18.61
CA ALA A 52 -1.01 -7.33 18.02
C ALA A 52 -0.01 -7.99 17.05
N ARG A 53 0.60 -9.10 17.47
CA ARG A 53 1.56 -9.86 16.66
C ARG A 53 0.97 -10.37 15.34
N LEU A 54 -0.27 -10.86 15.37
CA LEU A 54 -0.97 -11.34 14.18
C LEU A 54 -1.46 -10.19 13.27
N LEU A 55 -1.56 -8.95 13.78
CA LEU A 55 -1.89 -7.77 12.99
C LEU A 55 -0.66 -7.14 12.29
N GLU A 56 0.57 -7.41 12.75
CA GLU A 56 1.80 -6.85 12.16
C GLU A 56 1.90 -7.02 10.62
N PRO A 57 1.47 -8.15 10.01
CA PRO A 57 1.52 -8.32 8.55
C PRO A 57 0.75 -7.25 7.77
N LEU A 58 -0.22 -6.57 8.38
CA LEU A 58 -0.93 -5.44 7.76
C LEU A 58 0.00 -4.27 7.41
N ALA A 59 1.16 -4.14 8.08
CA ALA A 59 2.17 -3.14 7.76
C ALA A 59 2.64 -3.20 6.29
N TRP A 60 2.60 -4.38 5.69
CA TRP A 60 3.05 -4.63 4.32
C TRP A 60 1.96 -4.40 3.27
N SER A 61 0.76 -4.00 3.68
CA SER A 61 -0.33 -3.60 2.77
C SER A 61 0.04 -2.38 1.91
N VAL A 62 1.10 -1.65 2.26
CA VAL A 62 1.67 -0.57 1.44
C VAL A 62 2.03 -1.04 0.03
N ILE A 63 2.52 -2.27 -0.13
CA ILE A 63 2.93 -2.83 -1.43
C ILE A 63 1.70 -3.00 -2.33
N SER A 64 0.64 -3.63 -1.82
CA SER A 64 -0.61 -3.77 -2.57
C SER A 64 -1.28 -2.41 -2.82
N ALA A 65 -1.21 -1.49 -1.85
CA ALA A 65 -1.75 -0.14 -2.00
C ALA A 65 -1.04 0.65 -3.10
N ALA A 66 0.28 0.53 -3.22
CA ALA A 66 1.03 1.15 -4.31
C ALA A 66 0.60 0.60 -5.69
N PHE A 67 0.38 -0.71 -5.79
CA PHE A 67 -0.14 -1.31 -7.02
C PHE A 67 -1.56 -0.83 -7.35
N VAL A 68 -2.46 -0.80 -6.37
CA VAL A 68 -3.83 -0.29 -6.51
C VAL A 68 -3.83 1.18 -6.92
N GLY A 69 -2.98 2.00 -6.30
CA GLY A 69 -2.85 3.43 -6.63
C GLY A 69 -2.31 3.68 -8.05
N ALA A 70 -1.42 2.80 -8.54
CA ALA A 70 -0.88 2.87 -9.89
C ALA A 70 -1.91 2.46 -10.97
N TYR A 71 -2.82 1.56 -10.63
CA TYR A 71 -3.72 0.90 -11.57
C TYR A 71 -4.60 1.86 -12.41
N PRO A 72 -5.27 2.90 -11.85
CA PRO A 72 -6.08 3.83 -12.63
C PRO A 72 -5.30 4.60 -13.69
N VAL A 73 -4.00 4.77 -13.48
CA VAL A 73 -3.10 5.45 -14.41
C VAL A 73 -2.57 4.48 -15.47
N THR A 74 -1.97 3.40 -15.02
CA THR A 74 -1.26 2.46 -15.91
C THR A 74 -2.19 1.69 -16.84
N ARG A 75 -3.42 1.39 -16.38
CA ARG A 75 -4.47 0.77 -17.19
C ARG A 75 -4.80 1.60 -18.41
N GLU A 76 -4.93 2.92 -18.27
CA GLU A 76 -5.27 3.79 -19.41
C GLU A 76 -4.12 3.89 -20.43
N TYR A 77 -2.86 3.88 -19.96
CA TYR A 77 -1.73 3.78 -20.86
C TYR A 77 -1.71 2.44 -21.59
N TYR A 78 -2.01 1.34 -20.88
CA TYR A 78 -2.04 0.00 -21.47
C TYR A 78 -3.10 -0.14 -22.57
N TYR A 79 -4.29 0.45 -22.37
CA TYR A 79 -5.37 0.42 -23.36
C TYR A 79 -5.35 1.58 -24.35
N GLY A 80 -4.36 2.46 -24.31
CA GLY A 80 -4.27 3.64 -25.21
C GLY A 80 -5.37 4.67 -25.01
N SER A 81 -6.05 4.67 -23.85
CA SER A 81 -7.17 5.59 -23.57
C SER A 81 -6.75 6.87 -22.83
N MET A 82 -5.47 6.97 -22.42
CA MET A 82 -4.98 8.12 -21.66
C MET A 82 -5.09 9.43 -22.44
N ASP A 83 -4.76 9.44 -23.74
CA ASP A 83 -4.82 10.65 -24.56
C ASP A 83 -6.26 11.19 -24.65
N ARG A 84 -7.26 10.30 -24.79
CA ARG A 84 -8.66 10.68 -24.75
C ARG A 84 -9.07 11.29 -23.41
N ALA A 85 -8.60 10.72 -22.31
CA ALA A 85 -8.86 11.25 -20.96
C ALA A 85 -8.23 12.65 -20.80
N LEU A 86 -7.00 12.84 -21.28
CA LEU A 86 -6.29 14.12 -21.19
C LEU A 86 -6.89 15.20 -22.09
N THR A 87 -7.37 14.86 -23.31
CA THR A 87 -8.03 15.82 -24.20
C THR A 87 -9.40 16.24 -23.67
N THR A 88 -10.16 15.32 -23.04
CA THR A 88 -11.51 15.60 -22.54
C THR A 88 -11.49 16.39 -21.23
N VAL A 89 -10.62 16.01 -20.28
CA VAL A 89 -10.65 16.54 -18.89
C VAL A 89 -9.52 17.52 -18.62
N GLY A 90 -8.43 17.44 -19.37
CA GLY A 90 -7.18 18.18 -19.18
C GLY A 90 -6.31 17.61 -18.05
N PHE A 91 -4.99 17.72 -18.21
CA PHE A 91 -4.01 17.20 -17.24
C PHE A 91 -4.21 17.72 -15.81
N ARG A 92 -4.51 19.03 -15.67
CA ARG A 92 -4.70 19.68 -14.36
C ARG A 92 -5.81 19.06 -13.51
N ARG A 93 -6.79 18.40 -14.13
CA ARG A 93 -7.91 17.74 -13.44
C ARG A 93 -7.72 16.21 -13.43
N ALA A 94 -7.22 15.64 -14.52
CA ALA A 94 -6.99 14.20 -14.63
C ALA A 94 -5.92 13.70 -13.64
N PHE A 95 -4.80 14.41 -13.53
CA PHE A 95 -3.69 14.04 -12.65
C PHE A 95 -4.12 13.87 -11.18
N PRO A 96 -4.60 14.94 -10.48
CA PRO A 96 -5.04 14.80 -9.09
C PRO A 96 -6.29 13.90 -8.97
N GLY A 97 -7.18 13.91 -9.96
CA GLY A 97 -8.38 13.06 -9.96
C GLY A 97 -8.04 11.57 -9.88
N LYS A 98 -7.07 11.11 -10.66
CA LYS A 98 -6.61 9.71 -10.65
C LYS A 98 -5.88 9.35 -9.36
N LEU A 99 -5.03 10.24 -8.83
CA LEU A 99 -4.35 10.01 -7.56
C LEU A 99 -5.35 9.88 -6.41
N VAL A 100 -6.31 10.79 -6.31
CA VAL A 100 -7.35 10.74 -5.26
C VAL A 100 -8.22 9.49 -5.42
N ALA A 101 -8.66 9.16 -6.64
CA ALA A 101 -9.42 7.94 -6.88
C ALA A 101 -8.63 6.68 -6.50
N GLY A 102 -7.34 6.60 -6.85
CA GLY A 102 -6.45 5.51 -6.47
C GLY A 102 -6.34 5.34 -4.95
N VAL A 103 -6.17 6.46 -4.21
CA VAL A 103 -6.14 6.45 -2.74
C VAL A 103 -7.47 5.97 -2.16
N LEU A 104 -8.61 6.46 -2.65
CA LEU A 104 -9.93 6.08 -2.15
C LEU A 104 -10.21 4.58 -2.39
N VAL A 105 -9.85 4.06 -3.56
CA VAL A 105 -9.98 2.62 -3.86
C VAL A 105 -9.06 1.80 -2.97
N ALA A 106 -7.81 2.23 -2.80
CA ALA A 106 -6.85 1.54 -1.93
C ALA A 106 -7.33 1.51 -0.48
N LEU A 107 -7.87 2.62 0.04
CA LEU A 107 -8.45 2.67 1.39
C LEU A 107 -9.68 1.77 1.53
N ALA A 108 -10.59 1.79 0.56
CA ALA A 108 -11.76 0.92 0.59
C ALA A 108 -11.37 -0.57 0.63
N LEU A 109 -10.38 -0.96 -0.19
CA LEU A 109 -9.82 -2.30 -0.19
C LEU A 109 -9.10 -2.64 1.12
N ALA A 110 -8.29 -1.71 1.64
CA ALA A 110 -7.60 -1.92 2.91
C ALA A 110 -8.58 -2.15 4.06
N MET A 111 -9.70 -1.42 4.09
CA MET A 111 -10.75 -1.66 5.09
C MET A 111 -11.33 -3.07 4.98
N VAL A 112 -11.61 -3.54 3.76
CA VAL A 112 -12.08 -4.92 3.55
C VAL A 112 -11.01 -5.93 3.98
N VAL A 113 -9.74 -5.71 3.63
CA VAL A 113 -8.61 -6.57 4.04
C VAL A 113 -8.50 -6.61 5.56
N VAL A 114 -8.53 -5.46 6.25
CA VAL A 114 -8.48 -5.39 7.72
C VAL A 114 -9.63 -6.17 8.36
N LEU A 115 -10.85 -6.01 7.86
CA LEU A 115 -12.01 -6.75 8.38
C LEU A 115 -11.88 -8.26 8.19
N LEU A 116 -11.49 -8.71 7.00
CA LEU A 116 -11.27 -10.13 6.72
C LEU A 116 -10.10 -10.68 7.55
N TRP A 117 -9.06 -9.88 7.74
CA TRP A 117 -7.90 -10.24 8.55
C TRP A 117 -8.28 -10.40 10.02
N MET A 118 -9.04 -9.45 10.57
CA MET A 118 -9.56 -9.54 11.95
C MET A 118 -10.46 -10.77 12.16
N LEU A 119 -11.31 -11.08 11.19
CA LEU A 119 -12.12 -12.31 11.23
C LEU A 119 -11.25 -13.57 11.23
N GLY A 120 -10.23 -13.62 10.35
CA GLY A 120 -9.27 -14.73 10.30
C GLY A 120 -8.50 -14.91 11.61
N ILE A 121 -7.98 -13.81 12.18
CA ILE A 121 -7.28 -13.79 13.46
C ILE A 121 -8.20 -14.25 14.58
N SER A 122 -9.44 -13.75 14.63
CA SER A 122 -10.40 -14.14 15.66
C SER A 122 -10.66 -15.65 15.65
N PHE A 123 -10.83 -16.23 14.47
CA PHE A 123 -11.00 -17.68 14.32
C PHE A 123 -9.73 -18.47 14.73
N PHE A 124 -8.55 -17.97 14.33
CA PHE A 124 -7.27 -18.58 14.68
C PHE A 124 -7.04 -18.56 16.21
N LEU A 125 -7.21 -17.40 16.84
CA LEU A 125 -7.03 -17.23 18.29
C LEU A 125 -8.02 -18.09 19.08
N ALA A 126 -9.29 -18.18 18.65
CA ALA A 126 -10.29 -19.03 19.30
C ALA A 126 -9.90 -20.51 19.32
N ARG A 127 -9.20 -21.02 18.31
CA ARG A 127 -8.66 -22.38 18.29
C ARG A 127 -7.53 -22.62 19.30
N HIS A 128 -6.86 -21.55 19.76
CA HIS A 128 -5.80 -21.58 20.78
C HIS A 128 -6.33 -21.17 22.15
N GLY A 129 -7.66 -21.07 22.33
CA GLY A 129 -8.28 -20.66 23.60
C GLY A 129 -8.09 -19.18 23.94
N LEU A 130 -7.74 -18.35 22.95
CA LEU A 130 -7.52 -16.91 23.10
C LEU A 130 -8.68 -16.13 22.44
N ALA A 131 -8.97 -14.94 22.98
CA ALA A 131 -9.93 -14.01 22.37
C ALA A 131 -9.20 -12.91 21.59
N LEU A 132 -9.84 -12.36 20.55
CA LEU A 132 -9.35 -11.14 19.89
C LEU A 132 -9.51 -9.96 20.85
N VAL A 133 -8.40 -9.30 21.20
CA VAL A 133 -8.38 -8.13 22.09
C VAL A 133 -7.74 -6.95 21.37
N LEU A 134 -8.52 -5.91 21.13
CA LEU A 134 -8.04 -4.67 20.50
C LEU A 134 -7.38 -3.77 21.55
N THR A 135 -6.09 -3.95 21.73
CA THR A 135 -5.25 -3.09 22.57
C THR A 135 -4.89 -1.78 21.86
N ALA A 136 -4.30 -0.83 22.59
CA ALA A 136 -3.76 0.40 21.99
C ALA A 136 -2.71 0.08 20.90
N ASP A 137 -1.90 -0.95 21.11
CA ASP A 137 -0.90 -1.40 20.12
C ASP A 137 -1.56 -1.96 18.86
N ALA A 138 -2.58 -2.80 19.00
CA ALA A 138 -3.38 -3.28 17.88
C ALA A 138 -4.00 -2.12 17.09
N GLY A 139 -4.56 -1.13 17.79
CA GLY A 139 -5.10 0.08 17.18
C GLY A 139 -4.05 0.89 16.43
N ARG A 140 -2.84 1.05 16.99
CA ARG A 140 -1.70 1.72 16.35
C ARG A 140 -1.26 1.01 15.07
N ILE A 141 -1.16 -0.32 15.10
CA ILE A 141 -0.79 -1.12 13.93
C ILE A 141 -1.77 -0.89 12.78
N VAL A 142 -3.07 -0.97 13.05
CA VAL A 142 -4.11 -0.77 12.03
C VAL A 142 -4.11 0.67 11.52
N ALA A 143 -4.02 1.67 12.39
CA ALA A 143 -3.99 3.08 11.99
C ALA A 143 -2.73 3.38 11.14
N GLY A 144 -1.56 2.87 11.55
CA GLY A 144 -0.32 2.97 10.79
C GLY A 144 -0.40 2.30 9.43
N ALA A 145 -1.03 1.12 9.34
CA ALA A 145 -1.26 0.43 8.08
C ALA A 145 -2.16 1.24 7.13
N LEU A 146 -3.27 1.82 7.63
CA LEU A 146 -4.15 2.65 6.82
C LEU A 146 -3.45 3.94 6.34
N LEU A 147 -2.63 4.58 7.19
CA LEU A 147 -1.80 5.70 6.78
C LEU A 147 -0.77 5.29 5.73
N GLY A 148 -0.16 4.12 5.91
CA GLY A 148 0.74 3.52 4.94
C GLY A 148 0.07 3.25 3.59
N VAL A 149 -1.19 2.82 3.60
CA VAL A 149 -2.00 2.62 2.38
C VAL A 149 -2.17 3.93 1.62
N VAL A 150 -2.45 5.04 2.29
CA VAL A 150 -2.56 6.36 1.65
C VAL A 150 -1.26 6.76 0.96
N LEU A 151 -0.14 6.68 1.69
CA LEU A 151 1.18 7.05 1.15
C LEU A 151 1.60 6.10 0.02
N GLY A 152 1.40 4.79 0.20
CA GLY A 152 1.69 3.78 -0.81
C GLY A 152 0.91 4.00 -2.11
N ALA A 153 -0.39 4.27 -2.01
CA ALA A 153 -1.23 4.54 -3.18
C ALA A 153 -0.80 5.82 -3.93
N LEU A 154 -0.40 6.88 -3.20
CA LEU A 154 0.16 8.09 -3.81
C LEU A 154 1.47 7.80 -4.55
N ILE A 155 2.38 7.08 -3.91
CA ILE A 155 3.67 6.66 -4.51
C ILE A 155 3.43 5.82 -5.76
N GLY A 156 2.58 4.80 -5.66
CA GLY A 156 2.27 3.94 -6.80
C GLY A 156 1.63 4.70 -7.96
N GLY A 157 0.66 5.57 -7.66
CA GLY A 157 0.04 6.44 -8.66
C GLY A 157 1.05 7.37 -9.34
N ALA A 158 1.97 7.97 -8.57
CA ALA A 158 3.05 8.80 -9.10
C ALA A 158 4.01 8.00 -10.00
N ILE A 159 4.42 6.80 -9.57
CA ILE A 159 5.25 5.89 -10.38
C ILE A 159 4.53 5.55 -11.70
N GLY A 160 3.22 5.27 -11.66
CA GLY A 160 2.42 5.02 -12.86
C GLY A 160 2.46 6.19 -13.85
N TRP A 161 2.38 7.43 -13.38
CA TRP A 161 2.52 8.64 -14.20
C TRP A 161 3.94 8.84 -14.75
N ILE A 162 4.97 8.45 -13.99
CA ILE A 162 6.37 8.56 -14.40
C ILE A 162 6.71 7.52 -15.47
N THR A 163 6.34 6.28 -15.25
CA THR A 163 6.71 5.15 -16.14
C THR A 163 5.84 5.08 -17.39
N ARG A 164 4.55 5.43 -17.25
CA ARG A 164 3.53 5.31 -18.33
C ARG A 164 3.45 3.91 -18.94
N ASN A 165 3.88 2.92 -18.20
CA ASN A 165 3.93 1.53 -18.63
C ASN A 165 3.43 0.63 -17.52
N TYR A 166 2.43 -0.19 -17.82
CA TYR A 166 1.79 -1.07 -16.84
C TYR A 166 2.80 -2.07 -16.23
N TYR A 167 3.56 -2.75 -17.09
CA TYR A 167 4.49 -3.80 -16.63
C TYR A 167 5.67 -3.21 -15.84
N ALA A 168 6.27 -2.12 -16.33
CA ALA A 168 7.35 -1.46 -15.63
C ALA A 168 6.89 -0.96 -14.24
N THR A 169 5.69 -0.40 -14.15
CA THR A 169 5.11 0.01 -12.86
C THR A 169 4.91 -1.18 -11.94
N ALA A 170 4.30 -2.27 -12.43
CA ALA A 170 4.06 -3.47 -11.62
C ALA A 170 5.39 -4.05 -11.07
N ILE A 171 6.44 -4.11 -11.88
CA ILE A 171 7.77 -4.54 -11.44
C ILE A 171 8.29 -3.61 -10.34
N ILE A 172 8.24 -2.30 -10.53
CA ILE A 172 8.74 -1.34 -9.54
C ILE A 172 7.96 -1.42 -8.22
N VAL A 173 6.63 -1.49 -8.26
CA VAL A 173 5.81 -1.43 -7.04
C VAL A 173 5.64 -2.77 -6.32
N LEU A 174 5.78 -3.91 -7.02
CA LEU A 174 5.62 -5.24 -6.44
C LEU A 174 6.96 -5.94 -6.22
N VAL A 175 7.81 -5.99 -7.27
CA VAL A 175 9.04 -6.81 -7.23
C VAL A 175 10.14 -6.07 -6.46
N PHE A 176 10.30 -4.77 -6.66
CA PHE A 176 11.35 -4.00 -5.97
C PHE A 176 11.23 -4.08 -4.44
N PRO A 177 10.07 -3.79 -3.79
CA PRO A 177 9.96 -3.93 -2.35
C PRO A 177 10.19 -5.36 -1.88
N MET A 178 9.60 -6.35 -2.55
CA MET A 178 9.70 -7.75 -2.13
C MET A 178 11.08 -8.34 -2.33
N ALA A 179 11.75 -8.04 -3.42
CA ALA A 179 13.07 -8.62 -3.73
C ALA A 179 14.22 -7.81 -3.14
N LEU A 180 14.20 -6.47 -3.30
CA LEU A 180 15.32 -5.62 -2.92
C LEU A 180 15.18 -5.06 -1.51
N GLU A 181 14.06 -4.45 -1.14
CA GLU A 181 13.92 -3.84 0.18
C GLU A 181 13.95 -4.89 1.30
N PHE A 182 13.30 -6.05 1.12
CA PHE A 182 13.38 -7.14 2.10
C PHE A 182 14.78 -7.76 2.17
N ALA A 183 15.48 -7.91 1.04
CA ALA A 183 16.87 -8.38 1.06
C ALA A 183 17.78 -7.38 1.78
N MET A 184 17.63 -6.08 1.47
CA MET A 184 18.38 -5.01 2.13
C MET A 184 18.06 -4.91 3.63
N LEU A 185 16.82 -5.15 4.04
CA LEU A 185 16.45 -5.16 5.46
C LEU A 185 17.20 -6.23 6.25
N ARG A 186 17.57 -7.33 5.59
CA ARG A 186 18.36 -8.41 6.21
C ARG A 186 19.86 -8.13 6.20
N THR A 187 20.40 -7.53 5.13
CA THR A 187 21.84 -7.38 4.90
C THR A 187 22.38 -5.99 5.24
N ALA A 188 21.57 -4.94 5.06
CA ALA A 188 21.93 -3.53 5.26
C ALA A 188 20.73 -2.73 5.83
N PRO A 189 20.25 -3.05 7.04
CA PRO A 189 19.06 -2.43 7.63
C PRO A 189 19.19 -0.92 7.77
N GLU A 190 20.41 -0.40 8.02
CA GLU A 190 20.69 1.03 8.17
C GLU A 190 20.39 1.84 6.91
N VAL A 191 20.46 1.22 5.74
CA VAL A 191 20.10 1.84 4.46
C VAL A 191 18.65 1.55 4.11
N ALA A 192 18.22 0.29 4.27
CA ALA A 192 16.89 -0.17 3.91
C ALA A 192 15.77 0.61 4.61
N ARG A 193 15.95 0.98 5.88
CA ARG A 193 14.95 1.72 6.68
C ARG A 193 14.54 3.07 6.08
N PHE A 194 15.35 3.65 5.17
CA PHE A 194 15.04 4.90 4.47
C PHE A 194 14.36 4.68 3.11
N SER A 195 14.23 3.44 2.66
CA SER A 195 13.51 3.14 1.43
C SER A 195 12.01 3.38 1.59
N PRO A 196 11.26 3.66 0.51
CA PRO A 196 9.86 4.03 0.61
C PRO A 196 8.99 2.97 1.28
N GLY A 197 9.16 1.70 0.94
CA GLY A 197 8.37 0.62 1.51
C GLY A 197 8.68 0.39 3.00
N MET A 198 9.95 0.37 3.40
CA MET A 198 10.36 0.17 4.79
C MET A 198 9.99 1.35 5.68
N ALA A 199 10.19 2.59 5.22
CA ALA A 199 9.79 3.78 5.96
C ALA A 199 8.27 3.80 6.21
N ILE A 200 7.47 3.42 5.21
CA ILE A 200 6.01 3.39 5.36
C ILE A 200 5.56 2.21 6.23
N ALA A 201 6.16 1.03 6.11
CA ALA A 201 5.87 -0.12 6.98
C ALA A 201 6.13 0.21 8.47
N ALA A 202 7.16 1.02 8.76
CA ALA A 202 7.47 1.48 10.10
C ALA A 202 6.35 2.33 10.76
N LEU A 203 5.40 2.85 10.01
CA LEU A 203 4.23 3.55 10.56
C LEU A 203 3.33 2.59 11.37
N SER A 204 3.29 1.35 10.95
CA SER A 204 2.51 0.29 11.60
C SER A 204 3.30 -0.42 12.69
N VAL A 205 4.54 -0.75 12.37
CA VAL A 205 5.46 -1.53 13.23
C VAL A 205 6.76 -0.76 13.44
N PRO A 206 6.74 0.37 14.19
CA PRO A 206 7.92 1.18 14.43
C PRO A 206 8.98 0.36 15.15
N GLU A 207 10.24 0.61 14.79
CA GLU A 207 11.42 -0.05 15.37
C GLU A 207 11.40 -1.57 15.29
N TYR A 208 10.62 -2.15 14.36
CA TYR A 208 10.47 -3.59 14.19
C TYR A 208 11.84 -4.31 14.19
N GLN A 209 12.07 -5.17 15.18
CA GLN A 209 13.33 -5.90 15.41
C GLN A 209 14.58 -4.99 15.47
N GLY A 210 14.44 -3.72 15.84
CA GLY A 210 15.52 -2.73 15.84
C GLY A 210 16.01 -2.32 14.44
N ARG A 211 15.29 -2.71 13.36
CA ARG A 211 15.71 -2.50 11.97
C ARG A 211 14.94 -1.41 11.25
N LEU A 212 13.73 -1.10 11.71
CA LEU A 212 12.91 -0.03 11.13
C LEU A 212 13.03 1.26 11.92
N LEU A 213 12.57 2.36 11.32
CA LEU A 213 12.55 3.67 11.96
C LEU A 213 11.46 3.76 13.03
N ALA A 214 11.66 4.63 14.01
CA ALA A 214 10.59 5.09 14.89
C ALA A 214 9.50 5.83 14.09
N PHE A 215 8.28 5.92 14.62
CA PHE A 215 7.11 6.45 13.92
C PHE A 215 7.33 7.84 13.30
N ALA A 216 7.86 8.81 14.06
CA ALA A 216 7.98 10.20 13.58
C ALA A 216 8.96 10.34 12.40
N PRO A 217 10.22 9.83 12.46
CA PRO A 217 11.10 9.86 11.29
C PRO A 217 10.56 9.02 10.12
N ALA A 218 9.88 7.90 10.37
CA ALA A 218 9.25 7.09 9.35
C ALA A 218 8.19 7.88 8.58
N LEU A 219 7.33 8.63 9.30
CA LEU A 219 6.31 9.49 8.70
C LEU A 219 6.94 10.59 7.84
N ALA A 220 7.96 11.28 8.36
CA ALA A 220 8.64 12.33 7.62
C ALA A 220 9.25 11.81 6.30
N ILE A 221 9.90 10.66 6.34
CA ILE A 221 10.51 10.03 5.16
C ILE A 221 9.44 9.53 4.19
N GLY A 222 8.38 8.89 4.69
CA GLY A 222 7.25 8.43 3.87
C GLY A 222 6.57 9.57 3.12
N ILE A 223 6.32 10.70 3.81
CA ILE A 223 5.78 11.92 3.20
C ILE A 223 6.75 12.49 2.16
N THR A 224 8.05 12.52 2.46
CA THR A 224 9.07 13.03 1.52
C THR A 224 9.08 12.22 0.24
N TRP A 225 9.04 10.90 0.31
CA TRP A 225 8.92 10.03 -0.86
C TRP A 225 7.63 10.27 -1.63
N ALA A 226 6.49 10.32 -0.95
CA ALA A 226 5.19 10.52 -1.61
C ALA A 226 5.13 11.88 -2.32
N VAL A 227 5.49 12.96 -1.63
CA VAL A 227 5.48 14.32 -2.20
C VAL A 227 6.52 14.44 -3.32
N GLY A 228 7.74 13.96 -3.12
CA GLY A 228 8.80 14.02 -4.13
C GLY A 228 8.40 13.33 -5.44
N LEU A 229 7.85 12.11 -5.34
CA LEU A 229 7.39 11.36 -6.52
C LEU A 229 6.17 12.01 -7.18
N VAL A 230 5.21 12.52 -6.41
CA VAL A 230 4.03 13.24 -6.95
C VAL A 230 4.46 14.52 -7.69
N VAL A 231 5.39 15.29 -7.14
CA VAL A 231 5.94 16.49 -7.80
C VAL A 231 6.68 16.11 -9.08
N LEU A 232 7.54 15.09 -9.03
CA LEU A 232 8.26 14.60 -10.22
C LEU A 232 7.28 14.14 -11.31
N ALA A 233 6.25 13.40 -10.96
CA ALA A 233 5.20 12.95 -11.85
C ALA A 233 4.43 14.14 -12.48
N ALA A 234 4.10 15.15 -11.69
CA ALA A 234 3.42 16.35 -12.16
C ALA A 234 4.28 17.16 -13.15
N VAL A 235 5.56 17.34 -12.87
CA VAL A 235 6.50 18.06 -13.75
C VAL A 235 6.69 17.29 -15.07
N ARG A 236 6.92 15.98 -15.00
CA ARG A 236 7.10 15.13 -16.18
C ARG A 236 5.83 15.08 -17.03
N GLY A 237 4.66 15.01 -16.38
CA GLY A 237 3.37 14.99 -17.07
C GLY A 237 3.08 16.27 -17.85
N ARG A 238 3.43 17.44 -17.30
CA ARG A 238 3.25 18.73 -17.98
C ARG A 238 4.14 18.88 -19.20
N ARG A 239 5.42 18.50 -19.11
CA ARG A 239 6.39 18.64 -20.19
C ARG A 239 6.06 17.81 -21.44
N SER A 240 5.35 16.73 -21.28
CA SER A 240 4.99 15.86 -22.42
C SER A 240 3.73 16.29 -23.16
N LEU A 241 3.05 17.34 -22.70
CA LEU A 241 1.85 17.90 -23.31
C LEU A 241 2.09 19.31 -23.89
N ALA A 242 3.29 19.86 -23.68
CA ALA A 242 3.81 21.07 -24.32
C ALA A 242 4.62 20.71 -25.57
#